data_952fa26d1ec2a83fc85dff7a1fd484a5
#
_entry.id   952fa26d1ec2a83fc85dff7a1fd484a5
#
_cell.length_a   1.000
_cell.length_b   1.000
_cell.length_c   1.000
_cell.angle_alpha   90.00
_cell.angle_beta   90.00
_cell.angle_gamma   90.00
#
_symmetry.space_group_name_H-M   'P 1'
#
loop_
_entity.id
_entity.type
_entity.pdbx_description
1 polymer ?
#
loop_
_entity_poly.entity_id
_entity_poly.type
_entity_poly.pdbx_seq_one_letter_code
_entity_poly.pdbx_strand_id
1 'polypeptide(L)'
;MFIFLFLVACQDIESKHSVTNFAFTEVESGIEPTVCGSDDPTQILEVNGTGLGLFDYDNDGDLDLFVVNAGSLDDFSSGVGCTLYENQSHDTTIAFLDVTEQAGINVFRWANGVAIGDVNDDGFEDIYITCFGPNVLLINNGDGTFEDSTDVAGVGDERWGTSAAFGDLDQDGDLDLYVCNYLAFDVHNPPPRAKYKGVQVLGGPHGMTPEMDVVYMNHGDGTFQDVTEAWQLNATAAFSLNVVILDVNGDGKQDVYVGNDSMANNLFINKSREKTTFEDVALVTGASSNGDGSMQATMGIAVADVDRNGTPDFFTTNFSSDTNTLHVNNDGYFEDRTKLFGLGLLSRSLLGWSCGFHDFDLDGDEDLLIVNGHVYPEASAQSMDSERSQPMLWMSRVGDRFKKVSANQEQKTFRDRAAVFGDIDGDGDTDVIVAERNGPVRVLRNDAIGRKPLVIHLEGDAVGASLKITLDDGTIISRWNHSGGGFQSSSSTNPTFTFPEGRTPAKLDITWGNGDTQRIDDVPISGALTIVQPDH
;
A
#
# COMPACT_ATOMS: atom_id res chain seq x y z
N MET A 1 59.83 24.69 26.82
CA MET A 1 58.48 25.08 26.34
C MET A 1 57.76 23.80 25.96
N PHE A 2 57.06 23.19 26.92
CA PHE A 2 56.34 21.93 26.73
C PHE A 2 54.93 22.26 26.25
N ILE A 3 54.60 21.74 25.06
CA ILE A 3 53.24 21.81 24.51
C ILE A 3 52.50 20.55 25.00
N PHE A 4 51.51 20.72 25.86
CA PHE A 4 50.55 19.69 26.21
C PHE A 4 49.47 19.62 25.13
N LEU A 5 49.46 18.53 24.35
CA LEU A 5 48.32 18.17 23.51
C LEU A 5 47.23 17.54 24.40
N PHE A 6 46.09 18.22 24.52
CA PHE A 6 44.86 17.60 25.03
C PHE A 6 44.23 16.78 23.93
N LEU A 7 44.33 15.46 24.01
CA LEU A 7 43.46 14.55 23.29
C LEU A 7 42.08 14.56 24.00
N VAL A 8 41.12 15.22 23.42
CA VAL A 8 39.71 15.02 23.76
C VAL A 8 39.28 13.72 23.09
N ALA A 9 39.16 12.65 23.87
CA ALA A 9 38.50 11.44 23.43
C ALA A 9 37.01 11.75 23.26
N CYS A 10 36.53 11.86 22.02
CA CYS A 10 35.12 11.65 21.73
C CYS A 10 34.81 10.19 22.13
N GLN A 11 34.13 9.99 23.22
CA GLN A 11 33.42 8.77 23.49
C GLN A 11 32.17 8.81 22.57
N ASP A 12 32.20 8.07 21.49
CA ASP A 12 30.99 7.71 20.77
C ASP A 12 30.08 6.99 21.78
N ILE A 13 29.02 7.68 22.18
CA ILE A 13 27.88 7.02 22.82
C ILE A 13 27.20 6.24 21.68
N GLU A 14 27.72 5.07 21.35
CA GLU A 14 26.92 4.08 20.65
C GLU A 14 25.73 3.74 21.56
N SER A 15 24.57 4.33 21.25
CA SER A 15 23.30 3.85 21.76
C SER A 15 23.22 2.37 21.36
N LYS A 16 23.22 1.50 22.36
CA LYS A 16 23.05 0.05 22.17
C LYS A 16 21.59 -0.22 21.77
N HIS A 17 21.17 0.16 20.58
CA HIS A 17 20.00 -0.44 19.95
C HIS A 17 20.49 -1.79 19.38
N SER A 18 20.17 -2.86 20.08
CA SER A 18 20.38 -4.21 19.58
C SER A 18 19.38 -4.44 18.45
N VAL A 19 19.84 -4.94 17.31
CA VAL A 19 18.96 -5.45 16.25
C VAL A 19 18.07 -6.53 16.87
N THR A 20 16.77 -6.31 16.90
CA THR A 20 15.78 -7.27 17.39
C THR A 20 15.22 -8.04 16.17
N ASN A 21 15.15 -9.36 16.28
CA ASN A 21 14.42 -10.14 15.29
C ASN A 21 12.93 -10.06 15.58
N PHE A 22 12.12 -10.00 14.54
CA PHE A 22 10.67 -9.98 14.68
C PHE A 22 10.14 -11.37 15.09
N ALA A 23 9.03 -11.37 15.79
CA ALA A 23 8.44 -12.57 16.36
C ALA A 23 7.13 -12.94 15.64
N PHE A 24 7.22 -13.34 14.37
CA PHE A 24 6.04 -13.73 13.59
C PHE A 24 5.80 -15.23 13.61
N THR A 25 4.53 -15.61 13.81
CA THR A 25 4.05 -16.99 13.70
C THR A 25 3.08 -17.10 12.55
N GLU A 26 3.38 -17.96 11.55
CA GLU A 26 2.41 -18.30 10.50
C GLU A 26 1.34 -19.22 11.08
N VAL A 27 0.07 -18.81 10.95
CA VAL A 27 -1.09 -19.52 11.51
C VAL A 27 -1.97 -20.09 10.40
N GLU A 28 -2.63 -21.22 10.69
CA GLU A 28 -3.68 -21.76 9.82
C GLU A 28 -4.95 -20.94 10.04
N SER A 29 -5.45 -20.30 8.99
CA SER A 29 -6.53 -19.32 9.07
C SER A 29 -7.83 -19.75 8.40
N GLY A 30 -7.82 -20.82 7.61
CA GLY A 30 -9.00 -21.27 6.84
C GLY A 30 -9.21 -20.58 5.50
N ILE A 31 -8.28 -19.69 5.08
CA ILE A 31 -8.37 -18.96 3.82
C ILE A 31 -7.89 -19.87 2.67
N GLU A 32 -8.68 -19.92 1.60
CA GLU A 32 -8.35 -20.70 0.41
C GLU A 32 -7.24 -20.02 -0.43
N PRO A 33 -6.46 -20.80 -1.19
CA PRO A 33 -5.40 -20.28 -2.06
C PRO A 33 -5.93 -19.33 -3.14
N THR A 34 -5.14 -18.33 -3.51
CA THR A 34 -5.47 -17.43 -4.61
C THR A 34 -5.36 -18.10 -5.96
N VAL A 35 -6.12 -17.58 -6.93
CA VAL A 35 -6.10 -18.01 -8.33
C VAL A 35 -5.86 -16.81 -9.24
N CYS A 36 -4.85 -16.92 -10.13
CA CYS A 36 -4.56 -15.94 -11.18
C CYS A 36 -4.00 -16.66 -12.41
N GLY A 37 -4.89 -17.13 -13.27
CA GLY A 37 -4.53 -17.91 -14.45
C GLY A 37 -3.78 -19.21 -14.16
N SER A 38 -2.80 -19.54 -14.99
CA SER A 38 -2.02 -20.78 -14.89
C SER A 38 -0.79 -20.65 -13.99
N ASP A 39 -0.38 -21.75 -13.34
CA ASP A 39 0.90 -21.83 -12.63
C ASP A 39 2.11 -21.61 -13.55
N ASP A 40 2.00 -22.05 -14.80
CA ASP A 40 2.96 -21.78 -15.86
C ASP A 40 2.40 -20.73 -16.81
N PRO A 41 2.56 -19.43 -16.49
CA PRO A 41 1.95 -18.35 -17.26
C PRO A 41 2.50 -18.29 -18.68
N THR A 42 1.62 -18.01 -19.60
CA THR A 42 1.92 -17.84 -21.03
C THR A 42 1.90 -16.38 -21.48
N GLN A 43 1.29 -15.54 -20.69
CA GLN A 43 1.08 -14.10 -20.95
C GLN A 43 1.32 -13.27 -19.69
N ILE A 44 1.63 -11.98 -19.88
CA ILE A 44 1.88 -11.06 -18.76
C ILE A 44 0.64 -10.81 -17.90
N LEU A 45 -0.56 -10.98 -18.44
CA LEU A 45 -1.80 -10.84 -17.67
C LEU A 45 -1.83 -11.81 -16.48
N GLU A 46 -1.25 -13.01 -16.64
CA GLU A 46 -1.22 -14.04 -15.61
C GLU A 46 -0.17 -13.82 -14.51
N VAL A 47 0.69 -12.79 -14.58
CA VAL A 47 1.82 -12.66 -13.64
C VAL A 47 1.71 -11.50 -12.64
N ASN A 48 0.79 -10.54 -12.87
CA ASN A 48 0.65 -9.39 -12.00
C ASN A 48 0.06 -9.75 -10.64
N GLY A 49 -0.87 -10.67 -10.59
CA GLY A 49 -1.22 -11.24 -9.30
C GLY A 49 -2.61 -10.92 -8.83
N THR A 50 -2.75 -10.75 -7.55
CA THR A 50 -3.98 -10.82 -6.79
C THR A 50 -3.88 -9.81 -5.65
N GLY A 51 -4.92 -9.00 -5.48
CA GLY A 51 -5.02 -8.01 -4.40
C GLY A 51 -5.68 -8.56 -3.14
N LEU A 52 -5.49 -7.86 -2.05
CA LEU A 52 -6.15 -8.11 -0.76
C LEU A 52 -6.78 -6.81 -0.26
N GLY A 53 -7.99 -6.91 0.30
CA GLY A 53 -8.64 -5.84 1.08
C GLY A 53 -8.74 -6.24 2.54
N LEU A 54 -8.32 -5.38 3.46
CA LEU A 54 -8.43 -5.60 4.91
C LEU A 54 -9.23 -4.45 5.52
N PHE A 55 -10.41 -4.72 6.07
CA PHE A 55 -11.35 -3.72 6.55
C PHE A 55 -12.44 -4.36 7.42
N ASP A 56 -13.19 -3.58 8.17
CA ASP A 56 -14.30 -4.02 9.01
C ASP A 56 -15.61 -3.89 8.22
N TYR A 57 -16.07 -5.00 7.55
CA TYR A 57 -17.18 -4.91 6.61
C TYR A 57 -18.56 -4.82 7.28
N ASP A 58 -18.70 -5.26 8.52
CA ASP A 58 -19.99 -5.32 9.25
C ASP A 58 -20.01 -4.45 10.51
N ASN A 59 -18.95 -3.66 10.74
CA ASN A 59 -18.77 -2.74 11.86
C ASN A 59 -18.83 -3.45 13.23
N ASP A 60 -18.30 -4.68 13.31
CA ASP A 60 -18.20 -5.42 14.59
C ASP A 60 -16.90 -5.13 15.36
N GLY A 61 -15.96 -4.45 14.74
CA GLY A 61 -14.68 -3.98 15.29
C GLY A 61 -13.49 -4.87 14.95
N ASP A 62 -13.71 -5.99 14.26
CA ASP A 62 -12.67 -6.91 13.80
C ASP A 62 -12.35 -6.65 12.31
N LEU A 63 -11.10 -6.87 11.90
CA LEU A 63 -10.70 -6.66 10.50
C LEU A 63 -10.96 -7.92 9.67
N ASP A 64 -11.78 -7.78 8.63
CA ASP A 64 -12.14 -8.80 7.68
C ASP A 64 -11.28 -8.78 6.43
N LEU A 65 -11.31 -9.87 5.66
CA LEU A 65 -10.44 -10.02 4.51
C LEU A 65 -11.22 -10.23 3.20
N PHE A 66 -10.98 -9.36 2.23
CA PHE A 66 -11.40 -9.56 0.86
C PHE A 66 -10.23 -10.05 0.00
N VAL A 67 -10.41 -11.19 -0.70
CA VAL A 67 -9.39 -11.79 -1.56
C VAL A 67 -9.82 -11.67 -3.01
N VAL A 68 -8.97 -11.00 -3.80
CA VAL A 68 -9.19 -10.84 -5.24
C VAL A 68 -8.68 -12.06 -5.98
N ASN A 69 -9.48 -12.62 -6.87
CA ASN A 69 -9.15 -13.76 -7.71
C ASN A 69 -9.38 -13.47 -9.18
N ALA A 70 -8.60 -14.10 -10.04
CA ALA A 70 -8.78 -14.07 -11.49
C ALA A 70 -9.09 -15.46 -12.02
N GLY A 71 -9.89 -15.53 -13.05
CA GLY A 71 -10.30 -16.79 -13.67
C GLY A 71 -9.23 -17.41 -14.59
N SER A 72 -9.69 -18.16 -15.57
CA SER A 72 -8.87 -18.73 -16.64
C SER A 72 -8.81 -17.79 -17.84
N LEU A 73 -7.70 -17.80 -18.61
CA LEU A 73 -7.59 -17.06 -19.88
C LEU A 73 -8.62 -17.51 -20.94
N ASP A 74 -9.09 -18.76 -20.87
CA ASP A 74 -10.08 -19.30 -21.82
C ASP A 74 -11.50 -18.80 -21.51
N ASP A 75 -11.78 -18.52 -20.22
CA ASP A 75 -13.08 -18.03 -19.75
C ASP A 75 -12.89 -17.30 -18.41
N PHE A 76 -12.94 -15.98 -18.41
CA PHE A 76 -12.76 -15.14 -17.23
C PHE A 76 -13.86 -15.34 -16.18
N SER A 77 -15.02 -15.82 -16.58
CA SER A 77 -16.13 -16.13 -15.68
C SER A 77 -16.05 -17.52 -15.06
N SER A 78 -15.07 -18.32 -15.47
CA SER A 78 -14.86 -19.67 -14.92
C SER A 78 -13.78 -19.67 -13.83
N GLY A 79 -14.01 -20.41 -12.77
CA GLY A 79 -13.02 -20.57 -11.70
C GLY A 79 -13.49 -20.04 -10.36
N VAL A 80 -12.54 -19.56 -9.56
CA VAL A 80 -12.80 -18.97 -8.25
C VAL A 80 -13.09 -17.48 -8.44
N GLY A 81 -14.22 -16.99 -7.91
CA GLY A 81 -14.54 -15.56 -7.84
C GLY A 81 -13.75 -14.87 -6.72
N CYS A 82 -13.91 -13.55 -6.60
CA CYS A 82 -13.45 -12.83 -5.40
C CYS A 82 -14.20 -13.34 -4.18
N THR A 83 -13.53 -13.40 -3.03
CA THR A 83 -14.06 -13.97 -1.79
C THR A 83 -13.95 -13.02 -0.62
N LEU A 84 -15.00 -12.99 0.22
CA LEU A 84 -15.01 -12.25 1.49
C LEU A 84 -14.94 -13.26 2.66
N TYR A 85 -14.05 -12.99 3.57
CA TYR A 85 -13.84 -13.76 4.77
C TYR A 85 -14.09 -12.90 6.01
N GLU A 86 -15.09 -13.30 6.80
CA GLU A 86 -15.37 -12.72 8.12
C GLU A 86 -14.32 -13.19 9.13
N ASN A 87 -13.79 -12.29 9.92
CA ASN A 87 -12.85 -12.59 10.99
C ASN A 87 -13.58 -13.18 12.18
N GLN A 88 -13.20 -14.38 12.58
CA GLN A 88 -13.74 -15.11 13.71
C GLN A 88 -12.67 -15.34 14.77
N SER A 89 -11.66 -14.47 14.80
CA SER A 89 -10.51 -14.59 15.71
C SER A 89 -10.93 -14.36 17.16
N HIS A 90 -10.32 -15.08 18.06
CA HIS A 90 -10.54 -14.91 19.51
C HIS A 90 -9.31 -15.36 20.31
N ASP A 91 -8.96 -14.60 21.32
CA ASP A 91 -7.78 -14.81 22.14
C ASP A 91 -6.50 -14.83 21.27
N THR A 92 -5.85 -15.97 21.12
CA THR A 92 -4.64 -16.19 20.31
C THR A 92 -4.92 -17.05 19.07
N THR A 93 -6.18 -17.28 18.74
CA THR A 93 -6.59 -18.09 17.60
C THR A 93 -7.12 -17.18 16.50
N ILE A 94 -6.40 -17.11 15.38
CA ILE A 94 -6.87 -16.43 14.18
C ILE A 94 -7.64 -17.44 13.32
N ALA A 95 -8.85 -17.07 12.90
CA ALA A 95 -9.71 -17.87 12.04
C ALA A 95 -10.58 -16.99 11.15
N PHE A 96 -10.74 -17.37 9.90
CA PHE A 96 -11.57 -16.68 8.93
C PHE A 96 -12.64 -17.62 8.39
N LEU A 97 -13.87 -17.11 8.24
CA LEU A 97 -15.02 -17.81 7.69
C LEU A 97 -15.39 -17.23 6.33
N ASP A 98 -15.45 -18.06 5.28
CA ASP A 98 -15.94 -17.63 3.97
C ASP A 98 -17.45 -17.28 4.07
N VAL A 99 -17.77 -16.01 3.87
CA VAL A 99 -19.13 -15.45 3.88
C VAL A 99 -19.56 -14.91 2.51
N THR A 100 -18.80 -15.18 1.45
CA THR A 100 -19.00 -14.66 0.09
C THR A 100 -20.43 -14.83 -0.42
N GLU A 101 -21.01 -16.04 -0.28
CA GLU A 101 -22.39 -16.32 -0.72
C GLU A 101 -23.41 -15.58 0.16
N GLN A 102 -23.18 -15.51 1.46
CA GLN A 102 -24.04 -14.84 2.44
C GLN A 102 -24.03 -13.32 2.20
N ALA A 103 -22.88 -12.77 1.90
CA ALA A 103 -22.69 -11.35 1.56
C ALA A 103 -23.21 -10.98 0.16
N GLY A 104 -23.68 -11.95 -0.64
CA GLY A 104 -24.21 -11.70 -1.98
C GLY A 104 -23.15 -11.37 -3.03
N ILE A 105 -21.87 -11.58 -2.73
CA ILE A 105 -20.75 -11.26 -3.64
C ILE A 105 -20.69 -12.29 -4.77
N ASN A 106 -20.76 -11.80 -6.02
CA ASN A 106 -20.77 -12.63 -7.21
C ASN A 106 -19.86 -12.05 -8.30
N VAL A 107 -18.58 -11.90 -8.00
CA VAL A 107 -17.58 -11.32 -8.91
C VAL A 107 -16.71 -12.40 -9.51
N PHE A 108 -17.08 -12.87 -10.70
CA PHE A 108 -16.34 -13.82 -11.53
C PHE A 108 -15.81 -13.09 -12.75
N ARG A 109 -14.64 -12.50 -12.63
CA ARG A 109 -13.94 -11.70 -13.65
C ARG A 109 -12.44 -11.97 -13.56
N TRP A 110 -11.68 -11.40 -14.49
CA TRP A 110 -10.22 -11.31 -14.28
C TRP A 110 -9.95 -10.09 -13.40
N ALA A 111 -10.10 -10.27 -12.08
CA ALA A 111 -9.85 -9.21 -11.12
C ALA A 111 -8.36 -9.12 -10.75
N ASN A 112 -7.89 -7.91 -10.47
CA ASN A 112 -6.49 -7.61 -10.17
C ASN A 112 -6.32 -7.01 -8.77
N GLY A 113 -6.99 -5.90 -8.50
CA GLY A 113 -6.82 -5.13 -7.27
C GLY A 113 -8.13 -4.72 -6.61
N VAL A 114 -8.01 -4.14 -5.43
CA VAL A 114 -9.14 -3.67 -4.62
C VAL A 114 -8.80 -2.35 -3.95
N ALA A 115 -9.77 -1.45 -3.86
CA ALA A 115 -9.77 -0.27 -3.01
C ALA A 115 -11.00 -0.31 -2.09
N ILE A 116 -10.83 0.11 -0.86
CA ILE A 116 -11.86 0.13 0.19
C ILE A 116 -12.13 1.59 0.58
N GLY A 117 -13.40 1.93 0.80
CA GLY A 117 -13.83 3.25 1.28
C GLY A 117 -15.34 3.39 1.27
N ASP A 118 -15.88 4.17 2.18
CA ASP A 118 -17.30 4.53 2.26
C ASP A 118 -17.58 5.62 1.21
N VAL A 119 -18.18 5.23 0.07
CA VAL A 119 -18.40 6.16 -1.05
C VAL A 119 -19.76 6.86 -1.02
N ASN A 120 -20.64 6.49 -0.11
CA ASN A 120 -21.98 7.04 0.03
C ASN A 120 -22.25 7.65 1.41
N ASP A 121 -21.20 7.72 2.28
CA ASP A 121 -21.22 8.31 3.62
C ASP A 121 -22.32 7.69 4.53
N ASP A 122 -22.52 6.36 4.40
CA ASP A 122 -23.49 5.62 5.23
C ASP A 122 -22.85 4.94 6.45
N GLY A 123 -21.53 5.03 6.59
CA GLY A 123 -20.75 4.50 7.69
C GLY A 123 -20.31 3.03 7.49
N PHE A 124 -20.53 2.46 6.31
CA PHE A 124 -20.07 1.13 5.93
C PHE A 124 -19.15 1.20 4.73
N GLU A 125 -18.01 0.52 4.80
CA GLU A 125 -17.03 0.57 3.74
C GLU A 125 -17.45 -0.26 2.52
N ASP A 126 -17.30 0.33 1.34
CA ASP A 126 -17.60 -0.23 0.03
C ASP A 126 -16.33 -0.82 -0.62
N ILE A 127 -16.52 -1.62 -1.67
CA ILE A 127 -15.43 -2.32 -2.34
C ILE A 127 -15.39 -1.94 -3.82
N TYR A 128 -14.29 -1.32 -4.27
CA TYR A 128 -14.01 -1.14 -5.69
C TYR A 128 -12.96 -2.14 -6.17
N ILE A 129 -13.28 -2.93 -7.21
CA ILE A 129 -12.44 -4.01 -7.72
C ILE A 129 -11.97 -3.66 -9.13
N THR A 130 -10.64 -3.55 -9.32
CA THR A 130 -10.05 -3.36 -10.64
C THR A 130 -9.93 -4.68 -11.38
N CYS A 131 -10.24 -4.68 -12.68
CA CYS A 131 -10.29 -5.86 -13.51
C CYS A 131 -9.52 -5.67 -14.83
N PHE A 132 -9.23 -6.75 -15.51
CA PHE A 132 -9.02 -6.74 -16.94
C PHE A 132 -10.39 -6.83 -17.62
N GLY A 133 -10.84 -5.73 -18.22
CA GLY A 133 -12.22 -5.49 -18.60
C GLY A 133 -12.98 -4.74 -17.49
N PRO A 134 -14.33 -4.67 -17.53
CA PRO A 134 -15.08 -3.78 -16.65
C PRO A 134 -14.76 -3.98 -15.17
N ASN A 135 -14.40 -2.89 -14.49
CA ASN A 135 -14.23 -2.84 -13.05
C ASN A 135 -15.58 -3.01 -12.33
N VAL A 136 -15.56 -3.23 -11.03
CA VAL A 136 -16.78 -3.49 -10.23
C VAL A 136 -16.78 -2.59 -8.99
N LEU A 137 -17.93 -1.97 -8.70
CA LEU A 137 -18.22 -1.32 -7.42
C LEU A 137 -19.30 -2.10 -6.70
N LEU A 138 -18.97 -2.59 -5.50
CA LEU A 138 -19.89 -3.23 -4.59
C LEU A 138 -20.20 -2.27 -3.45
N ILE A 139 -21.48 -1.86 -3.33
CA ILE A 139 -21.96 -1.04 -2.23
C ILE A 139 -22.38 -1.94 -1.07
N ASN A 140 -21.90 -1.63 0.13
CA ASN A 140 -22.27 -2.30 1.37
C ASN A 140 -23.67 -1.81 1.81
N ASN A 141 -24.58 -2.73 2.09
CA ASN A 141 -25.96 -2.40 2.52
C ASN A 141 -26.10 -2.17 4.04
N GLY A 142 -25.00 -2.32 4.81
CA GLY A 142 -25.03 -2.17 6.27
C GLY A 142 -25.74 -3.32 7.01
N ASP A 143 -26.05 -4.40 6.31
CA ASP A 143 -26.67 -5.60 6.89
C ASP A 143 -25.84 -6.87 6.65
N GLY A 144 -24.56 -6.69 6.31
CA GLY A 144 -23.62 -7.77 5.98
C GLY A 144 -23.69 -8.23 4.52
N THR A 145 -24.44 -7.52 3.65
CA THR A 145 -24.56 -7.85 2.22
C THR A 145 -24.10 -6.71 1.33
N PHE A 146 -23.72 -7.04 0.09
CA PHE A 146 -23.27 -6.09 -0.93
C PHE A 146 -24.16 -6.13 -2.16
N GLU A 147 -24.30 -4.97 -2.86
CA GLU A 147 -24.97 -4.82 -4.13
C GLU A 147 -23.98 -4.33 -5.22
N ASP A 148 -23.95 -4.97 -6.39
CA ASP A 148 -23.19 -4.48 -7.56
C ASP A 148 -23.87 -3.22 -8.12
N SER A 149 -23.29 -2.07 -7.83
CA SER A 149 -23.76 -0.76 -8.25
C SER A 149 -22.95 -0.16 -9.39
N THR A 150 -22.08 -0.91 -10.04
CA THR A 150 -21.14 -0.46 -11.07
C THR A 150 -21.78 0.36 -12.17
N ASP A 151 -22.88 -0.16 -12.77
CA ASP A 151 -23.57 0.49 -13.88
C ASP A 151 -24.29 1.79 -13.43
N VAL A 152 -24.84 1.79 -12.23
CA VAL A 152 -25.56 2.96 -11.66
C VAL A 152 -24.56 4.05 -11.29
N ALA A 153 -23.45 3.66 -10.67
CA ALA A 153 -22.37 4.56 -10.29
C ALA A 153 -21.59 5.11 -11.51
N GLY A 154 -21.57 4.40 -12.62
CA GLY A 154 -20.88 4.82 -13.85
C GLY A 154 -19.36 4.64 -13.80
N VAL A 155 -18.85 3.69 -13.00
CA VAL A 155 -17.41 3.49 -12.75
C VAL A 155 -16.82 2.22 -13.35
N GLY A 156 -17.55 1.55 -14.25
CA GLY A 156 -17.16 0.30 -14.90
C GLY A 156 -16.15 0.49 -16.04
N ASP A 157 -14.96 1.01 -15.75
CA ASP A 157 -13.88 1.16 -16.74
C ASP A 157 -13.49 -0.19 -17.35
N GLU A 158 -13.44 -0.27 -18.70
CA GLU A 158 -13.21 -1.52 -19.45
C GLU A 158 -11.73 -1.80 -19.75
N ARG A 159 -10.82 -0.90 -19.34
CA ARG A 159 -9.37 -1.05 -19.56
C ARG A 159 -8.78 -2.10 -18.64
N TRP A 160 -7.47 -2.30 -18.71
CA TRP A 160 -6.77 -3.16 -17.77
C TRP A 160 -6.48 -2.38 -16.48
N GLY A 161 -7.45 -2.35 -15.55
CA GLY A 161 -7.28 -1.77 -14.22
C GLY A 161 -6.27 -2.57 -13.39
N THR A 162 -5.38 -1.86 -12.67
CA THR A 162 -4.38 -2.46 -11.77
C THR A 162 -4.67 -2.14 -10.32
N SER A 163 -4.35 -0.94 -9.86
CA SER A 163 -4.68 -0.46 -8.52
C SER A 163 -5.68 0.69 -8.59
N ALA A 164 -6.37 0.94 -7.49
CA ALA A 164 -7.21 2.12 -7.32
C ALA A 164 -7.04 2.69 -5.91
N ALA A 165 -7.42 3.94 -5.72
CA ALA A 165 -7.43 4.59 -4.41
C ALA A 165 -8.58 5.60 -4.33
N PHE A 166 -9.17 5.73 -3.15
CA PHE A 166 -10.14 6.75 -2.81
C PHE A 166 -9.48 7.96 -2.16
N GLY A 167 -10.06 9.14 -2.31
CA GLY A 167 -9.62 10.36 -1.64
C GLY A 167 -10.51 11.53 -1.96
N ASP A 168 -10.66 12.47 -1.06
CA ASP A 168 -11.38 13.73 -1.28
C ASP A 168 -10.46 14.70 -2.05
N LEU A 169 -10.55 14.67 -3.39
CA LEU A 169 -9.63 15.38 -4.28
C LEU A 169 -10.09 16.83 -4.57
N ASP A 170 -11.35 17.16 -4.33
CA ASP A 170 -11.88 18.51 -4.52
C ASP A 170 -12.33 19.19 -3.23
N GLN A 171 -12.17 18.52 -2.09
CA GLN A 171 -12.45 19.01 -0.74
C GLN A 171 -13.94 19.28 -0.49
N ASP A 172 -14.83 18.46 -1.06
CA ASP A 172 -16.26 18.54 -0.81
C ASP A 172 -16.77 17.56 0.26
N GLY A 173 -15.91 16.67 0.76
CA GLY A 173 -16.18 15.70 1.81
C GLY A 173 -16.52 14.31 1.28
N ASP A 174 -16.72 14.14 -0.03
CA ASP A 174 -17.05 12.88 -0.65
C ASP A 174 -15.78 12.20 -1.21
N LEU A 175 -15.70 10.87 -1.15
CA LEU A 175 -14.53 10.14 -1.64
C LEU A 175 -14.55 9.98 -3.16
N ASP A 176 -13.65 10.67 -3.85
CA ASP A 176 -13.37 10.50 -5.28
C ASP A 176 -12.54 9.23 -5.52
N LEU A 177 -12.50 8.76 -6.77
CA LEU A 177 -11.84 7.53 -7.14
C LEU A 177 -10.78 7.76 -8.23
N TYR A 178 -9.54 7.36 -7.96
CA TYR A 178 -8.46 7.25 -8.97
C TYR A 178 -8.22 5.79 -9.33
N VAL A 179 -8.22 5.47 -10.64
CA VAL A 179 -7.99 4.12 -11.16
C VAL A 179 -6.78 4.12 -12.09
N CYS A 180 -5.78 3.31 -11.74
CA CYS A 180 -4.60 3.05 -12.57
C CYS A 180 -4.95 2.06 -13.69
N ASN A 181 -4.55 2.38 -14.93
CA ASN A 181 -4.69 1.51 -16.10
C ASN A 181 -3.31 1.18 -16.68
N TYR A 182 -3.09 -0.09 -17.05
CA TYR A 182 -1.77 -0.57 -17.41
C TYR A 182 -1.49 -0.40 -18.91
N LEU A 183 -2.04 -1.28 -19.72
CA LEU A 183 -1.77 -1.28 -21.16
C LEU A 183 -2.88 -1.96 -21.96
N ALA A 184 -3.01 -1.56 -23.22
CA ALA A 184 -3.91 -2.22 -24.17
C ALA A 184 -3.38 -3.63 -24.47
N PHE A 185 -4.16 -4.65 -24.07
CA PHE A 185 -3.78 -6.04 -24.17
C PHE A 185 -4.84 -6.88 -24.89
N ASP A 186 -4.39 -7.70 -25.85
CA ASP A 186 -5.24 -8.68 -26.54
C ASP A 186 -4.81 -10.09 -26.15
N VAL A 187 -5.60 -10.75 -25.31
CA VAL A 187 -5.34 -12.11 -24.81
C VAL A 187 -5.30 -13.15 -25.93
N HIS A 188 -5.94 -12.88 -27.08
CA HIS A 188 -5.97 -13.78 -28.24
C HIS A 188 -4.79 -13.56 -29.19
N ASN A 189 -4.06 -12.44 -29.03
CA ASN A 189 -2.90 -12.11 -29.83
C ASN A 189 -1.79 -11.48 -28.94
N PRO A 190 -1.28 -12.25 -27.95
CA PRO A 190 -0.28 -11.73 -27.01
C PRO A 190 1.01 -11.36 -27.74
N PRO A 191 1.80 -10.43 -27.20
CA PRO A 191 3.07 -10.03 -27.76
C PRO A 191 4.03 -11.24 -27.84
N PRO A 192 4.95 -11.27 -28.83
CA PRO A 192 5.92 -12.35 -28.92
C PRO A 192 6.83 -12.36 -27.68
N ARG A 193 7.36 -13.54 -27.36
CA ARG A 193 8.31 -13.66 -26.25
C ARG A 193 9.50 -12.70 -26.43
N ALA A 194 9.86 -12.03 -25.35
CA ALA A 194 10.99 -11.12 -25.28
C ALA A 194 12.28 -11.82 -24.83
N LYS A 195 13.40 -11.09 -24.79
CA LYS A 195 14.65 -11.59 -24.18
C LYS A 195 15.01 -10.71 -22.98
N TYR A 196 15.19 -11.38 -21.85
CA TYR A 196 15.75 -10.76 -20.64
C TYR A 196 16.99 -11.52 -20.20
N LYS A 197 18.15 -10.85 -20.05
CA LYS A 197 19.45 -11.46 -19.74
C LYS A 197 19.81 -12.67 -20.63
N GLY A 198 19.37 -12.65 -21.89
CA GLY A 198 19.62 -13.72 -22.86
C GLY A 198 18.62 -14.89 -22.85
N VAL A 199 17.71 -14.93 -21.89
CA VAL A 199 16.66 -15.94 -21.75
C VAL A 199 15.39 -15.47 -22.45
N GLN A 200 14.65 -16.40 -23.07
CA GLN A 200 13.32 -16.12 -23.67
C GLN A 200 12.29 -16.07 -22.56
N VAL A 201 11.62 -14.93 -22.40
CA VAL A 201 10.64 -14.66 -21.34
C VAL A 201 9.30 -14.19 -21.92
N LEU A 202 8.29 -14.00 -21.10
CA LEU A 202 7.02 -13.38 -21.50
C LEU A 202 7.26 -11.99 -22.10
N GLY A 203 6.49 -11.64 -23.13
CA GLY A 203 6.56 -10.32 -23.76
C GLY A 203 5.76 -9.28 -22.98
N GLY A 204 6.26 -8.04 -22.90
CA GLY A 204 5.61 -6.86 -22.32
C GLY A 204 6.38 -6.27 -21.13
N PRO A 205 6.08 -5.04 -20.71
CA PRO A 205 5.23 -4.04 -21.38
C PRO A 205 5.93 -3.29 -22.52
N HIS A 206 7.26 -3.41 -22.62
CA HIS A 206 8.02 -2.67 -23.65
C HIS A 206 7.52 -2.88 -25.07
N GLY A 207 7.23 -1.77 -25.75
CA GLY A 207 6.72 -1.78 -27.14
C GLY A 207 5.21 -1.97 -27.24
N MET A 208 4.51 -2.05 -26.13
CA MET A 208 3.05 -2.03 -26.05
C MET A 208 2.53 -0.60 -25.87
N THR A 209 1.21 -0.42 -26.00
CA THR A 209 0.55 0.88 -25.84
C THR A 209 0.06 1.02 -24.41
N PRO A 210 0.56 2.00 -23.63
CA PRO A 210 0.00 2.27 -22.31
C PRO A 210 -1.43 2.79 -22.44
N GLU A 211 -2.24 2.57 -21.40
CA GLU A 211 -3.59 3.13 -21.28
C GLU A 211 -3.60 4.33 -20.34
N MET A 212 -4.61 5.20 -20.49
CA MET A 212 -4.80 6.34 -19.62
C MET A 212 -5.47 5.89 -18.34
N ASP A 213 -5.02 6.42 -17.20
CA ASP A 213 -5.72 6.33 -15.94
C ASP A 213 -7.04 7.08 -16.02
N VAL A 214 -7.96 6.80 -15.10
CA VAL A 214 -9.23 7.52 -15.00
C VAL A 214 -9.47 8.00 -13.57
N VAL A 215 -10.06 9.19 -13.47
CA VAL A 215 -10.45 9.79 -12.21
C VAL A 215 -11.93 10.11 -12.24
N TYR A 216 -12.63 9.64 -11.24
CA TYR A 216 -14.05 9.82 -11.07
C TYR A 216 -14.33 10.70 -9.85
N MET A 217 -14.99 11.82 -10.07
CA MET A 217 -15.54 12.68 -9.01
C MET A 217 -16.83 12.06 -8.49
N ASN A 218 -16.94 11.91 -7.19
CA ASN A 218 -18.16 11.48 -6.50
C ASN A 218 -19.16 12.65 -6.42
N HIS A 219 -20.44 12.35 -6.37
CA HIS A 219 -21.52 13.32 -6.14
C HIS A 219 -22.16 13.20 -4.74
N GLY A 220 -21.56 12.38 -3.85
CA GLY A 220 -22.06 12.12 -2.51
C GLY A 220 -23.31 11.25 -2.44
N ASP A 221 -23.75 10.69 -3.56
CA ASP A 221 -24.90 9.80 -3.65
C ASP A 221 -24.55 8.42 -4.24
N GLY A 222 -23.26 8.08 -4.26
CA GLY A 222 -22.73 6.84 -4.86
C GLY A 222 -22.70 6.86 -6.38
N THR A 223 -22.96 8.03 -7.04
CA THR A 223 -22.79 8.20 -8.49
C THR A 223 -21.55 9.04 -8.79
N PHE A 224 -20.88 8.74 -9.91
CA PHE A 224 -19.60 9.34 -10.23
C PHE A 224 -19.57 9.94 -11.64
N GLN A 225 -18.67 10.89 -11.85
CA GLN A 225 -18.42 11.53 -13.14
C GLN A 225 -16.92 11.44 -13.48
N ASP A 226 -16.57 10.98 -14.69
CA ASP A 226 -15.19 11.07 -15.20
C ASP A 226 -14.78 12.54 -15.34
N VAL A 227 -13.77 12.92 -14.57
CA VAL A 227 -13.19 14.28 -14.51
C VAL A 227 -11.72 14.31 -14.91
N THR A 228 -11.18 13.22 -15.42
CA THR A 228 -9.75 13.03 -15.75
C THR A 228 -9.19 14.21 -16.55
N GLU A 229 -9.87 14.59 -17.63
CA GLU A 229 -9.46 15.72 -18.48
C GLU A 229 -9.75 17.08 -17.82
N ALA A 230 -10.89 17.19 -17.14
CA ALA A 230 -11.34 18.45 -16.54
C ALA A 230 -10.43 18.89 -15.38
N TRP A 231 -9.92 17.93 -14.61
CA TRP A 231 -8.99 18.15 -13.49
C TRP A 231 -7.51 18.11 -13.88
N GLN A 232 -7.21 17.86 -15.15
CA GLN A 232 -5.83 17.79 -15.71
C GLN A 232 -5.00 16.62 -15.13
N LEU A 233 -5.64 15.53 -14.77
CA LEU A 233 -5.00 14.28 -14.33
C LEU A 233 -4.66 13.35 -15.51
N ASN A 234 -4.79 13.85 -16.75
CA ASN A 234 -4.52 13.17 -18.01
C ASN A 234 -3.11 13.50 -18.57
N ALA A 235 -2.07 13.47 -17.75
CA ALA A 235 -0.72 13.87 -18.20
C ALA A 235 -0.29 13.11 -19.47
N THR A 236 0.22 11.92 -19.34
CA THR A 236 0.61 11.06 -20.46
C THR A 236 0.28 9.62 -20.06
N ALA A 237 -0.33 8.88 -20.97
CA ALA A 237 -0.59 7.44 -20.72
C ALA A 237 0.71 6.74 -20.31
N ALA A 238 0.68 6.03 -19.22
CA ALA A 238 1.80 5.31 -18.66
C ALA A 238 1.40 3.85 -18.35
N PHE A 239 2.36 3.01 -18.04
CA PHE A 239 2.08 1.67 -17.56
C PHE A 239 1.83 1.74 -16.04
N SER A 240 0.69 2.32 -15.64
CA SER A 240 0.39 2.59 -14.24
C SER A 240 0.09 1.29 -13.49
N LEU A 241 0.76 1.10 -12.35
CA LEU A 241 0.62 -0.10 -11.53
C LEU A 241 0.05 0.19 -10.15
N ASN A 242 0.34 1.36 -9.61
CA ASN A 242 -0.06 1.68 -8.24
C ASN A 242 -0.29 3.18 -8.04
N VAL A 243 -1.11 3.51 -7.06
CA VAL A 243 -1.45 4.89 -6.69
C VAL A 243 -1.55 5.02 -5.17
N VAL A 244 -1.16 6.18 -4.67
CA VAL A 244 -1.42 6.61 -3.29
C VAL A 244 -1.90 8.06 -3.29
N ILE A 245 -2.89 8.34 -2.45
CA ILE A 245 -3.53 9.66 -2.31
C ILE A 245 -3.30 10.17 -0.90
N LEU A 246 -2.64 11.32 -0.76
CA LEU A 246 -2.39 12.01 0.51
C LEU A 246 -1.83 13.42 0.26
N ASP A 247 -1.85 14.28 1.28
CA ASP A 247 -1.20 15.60 1.25
C ASP A 247 0.33 15.44 1.39
N VAL A 248 1.08 15.65 0.30
CA VAL A 248 2.55 15.47 0.29
C VAL A 248 3.31 16.76 0.64
N ASN A 249 2.66 17.92 0.56
CA ASN A 249 3.31 19.23 0.72
C ASN A 249 2.83 20.02 1.95
N GLY A 250 1.87 19.48 2.73
CA GLY A 250 1.36 20.07 3.95
C GLY A 250 0.41 21.25 3.71
N ASP A 251 -0.21 21.35 2.52
CA ASP A 251 -1.13 22.45 2.20
C ASP A 251 -2.62 22.15 2.52
N GLY A 252 -2.88 20.96 3.07
CA GLY A 252 -4.20 20.50 3.48
C GLY A 252 -5.06 19.97 2.33
N LYS A 253 -4.47 19.70 1.16
CA LYS A 253 -5.17 19.11 0.01
C LYS A 253 -4.52 17.79 -0.36
N GLN A 254 -5.34 16.85 -0.76
CA GLN A 254 -4.83 15.55 -1.19
C GLN A 254 -4.21 15.64 -2.58
N ASP A 255 -2.98 15.12 -2.70
CA ASP A 255 -2.20 14.98 -3.92
C ASP A 255 -2.21 13.51 -4.35
N VAL A 256 -1.80 13.24 -5.61
CA VAL A 256 -1.81 11.89 -6.16
C VAL A 256 -0.40 11.49 -6.63
N TYR A 257 0.15 10.42 -6.09
CA TYR A 257 1.42 9.83 -6.56
C TYR A 257 1.16 8.49 -7.25
N VAL A 258 1.61 8.35 -8.51
CA VAL A 258 1.38 7.17 -9.35
C VAL A 258 2.70 6.50 -9.68
N GLY A 259 2.79 5.20 -9.36
CA GLY A 259 3.90 4.33 -9.68
C GLY A 259 3.72 3.65 -11.04
N ASN A 260 4.70 3.83 -11.94
CA ASN A 260 4.65 3.36 -13.32
C ASN A 260 5.71 2.27 -13.59
N ASP A 261 5.36 1.27 -14.41
CA ASP A 261 6.29 0.23 -14.83
C ASP A 261 7.24 0.74 -15.93
N SER A 262 8.52 0.81 -15.61
CA SER A 262 9.58 1.19 -16.54
C SER A 262 9.41 2.58 -17.21
N MET A 263 8.61 3.42 -16.59
CA MET A 263 8.35 4.81 -16.99
C MET A 263 8.55 5.75 -15.80
N ALA A 264 8.55 7.07 -16.08
CA ALA A 264 8.56 8.07 -15.01
C ALA A 264 7.31 7.96 -14.16
N ASN A 265 7.46 7.98 -12.83
CA ASN A 265 6.32 8.11 -11.94
C ASN A 265 5.71 9.52 -12.06
N ASN A 266 4.41 9.67 -11.77
CA ASN A 266 3.74 10.95 -11.74
C ASN A 266 3.49 11.40 -10.29
N LEU A 267 3.58 12.71 -10.06
CA LEU A 267 3.16 13.35 -8.82
C LEU A 267 2.28 14.54 -9.17
N PHE A 268 1.00 14.35 -9.05
CA PHE A 268 0.00 15.39 -9.32
C PHE A 268 -0.28 16.15 -8.03
N ILE A 269 0.20 17.39 -7.97
CA ILE A 269 -0.08 18.29 -6.86
C ILE A 269 -1.42 19.00 -7.10
N ASN A 270 -2.25 18.99 -6.08
CA ASN A 270 -3.54 19.66 -6.07
C ASN A 270 -3.35 21.18 -6.01
N LYS A 271 -3.66 21.86 -7.12
CA LYS A 271 -3.58 23.32 -7.27
C LYS A 271 -4.93 23.99 -7.17
N SER A 272 -5.94 23.29 -6.70
CA SER A 272 -7.33 23.75 -6.63
C SER A 272 -7.46 25.06 -5.86
N ARG A 273 -8.28 25.98 -6.41
CA ARG A 273 -8.67 27.26 -5.79
C ARG A 273 -10.15 27.52 -6.05
N GLU A 274 -10.48 28.02 -7.26
CA GLU A 274 -11.87 28.22 -7.73
C GLU A 274 -12.37 27.02 -8.55
N LYS A 275 -11.44 26.19 -9.03
CA LYS A 275 -11.67 24.95 -9.78
C LYS A 275 -10.68 23.92 -9.34
N THR A 276 -11.13 22.69 -9.28
CA THR A 276 -10.28 21.53 -9.05
C THR A 276 -9.34 21.36 -10.23
N THR A 277 -8.04 21.31 -9.96
CA THR A 277 -7.00 21.16 -10.97
C THR A 277 -5.71 20.65 -10.36
N PHE A 278 -5.01 19.83 -11.11
CA PHE A 278 -3.76 19.21 -10.70
C PHE A 278 -2.62 19.55 -11.67
N GLU A 279 -1.39 19.48 -11.17
CA GLU A 279 -0.19 19.68 -11.96
C GLU A 279 0.80 18.54 -11.69
N ASP A 280 1.24 17.85 -12.75
CA ASP A 280 2.31 16.84 -12.61
C ASP A 280 3.65 17.54 -12.41
N VAL A 281 4.20 17.39 -11.24
CA VAL A 281 5.48 17.99 -10.82
C VAL A 281 6.58 16.95 -10.56
N ALA A 282 6.34 15.67 -10.80
CA ALA A 282 7.26 14.59 -10.43
C ALA A 282 8.70 14.82 -10.93
N LEU A 283 8.86 15.29 -12.18
CA LEU A 283 10.17 15.53 -12.77
C LEU A 283 10.93 16.66 -12.07
N VAL A 284 10.24 17.73 -11.70
CA VAL A 284 10.90 18.92 -11.12
C VAL A 284 11.11 18.78 -9.62
N THR A 285 10.35 17.92 -8.97
CA THR A 285 10.46 17.64 -7.53
C THR A 285 11.38 16.46 -7.20
N GLY A 286 11.79 15.66 -8.20
CA GLY A 286 12.65 14.49 -8.01
C GLY A 286 11.90 13.18 -7.69
N ALA A 287 10.55 13.17 -7.73
CA ALA A 287 9.74 11.98 -7.45
C ALA A 287 9.60 11.02 -8.65
N SER A 288 10.02 11.42 -9.86
CA SER A 288 9.76 10.68 -11.11
C SER A 288 10.67 9.48 -11.35
N SER A 289 11.84 9.41 -10.69
CA SER A 289 12.90 8.45 -10.98
C SER A 289 13.83 8.29 -9.78
N ASN A 290 14.72 7.29 -9.81
CA ASN A 290 15.75 7.18 -8.77
C ASN A 290 16.78 8.31 -8.84
N GLY A 291 17.69 8.37 -7.86
CA GLY A 291 18.72 9.40 -7.76
C GLY A 291 19.74 9.44 -8.90
N ASP A 292 19.82 8.39 -9.73
CA ASP A 292 20.64 8.34 -10.95
C ASP A 292 19.85 8.81 -12.19
N GLY A 293 18.56 9.19 -12.04
CA GLY A 293 17.67 9.61 -13.12
C GLY A 293 17.12 8.45 -13.96
N SER A 294 17.21 7.22 -13.46
CA SER A 294 16.66 6.04 -14.14
C SER A 294 15.20 5.85 -13.78
N MET A 295 14.35 5.67 -14.79
CA MET A 295 12.98 5.22 -14.63
C MET A 295 12.97 3.77 -14.19
N GLN A 296 12.17 3.43 -13.17
CA GLN A 296 12.11 2.11 -12.57
C GLN A 296 10.74 1.48 -12.80
N ALA A 297 10.60 0.20 -12.52
CA ALA A 297 9.32 -0.48 -12.57
C ALA A 297 8.70 -0.45 -11.18
N THR A 298 7.95 0.61 -10.87
CA THR A 298 7.36 0.81 -9.55
C THR A 298 6.11 -0.04 -9.39
N MET A 299 6.11 -0.96 -8.41
CA MET A 299 4.97 -1.80 -8.04
C MET A 299 4.32 -1.32 -6.73
N GLY A 300 4.89 -1.68 -5.57
CA GLY A 300 4.39 -1.24 -4.26
C GLY A 300 4.92 0.14 -3.89
N ILE A 301 4.10 0.89 -3.17
CA ILE A 301 4.44 2.19 -2.57
C ILE A 301 4.12 2.09 -1.08
N ALA A 302 5.09 2.37 -0.21
CA ALA A 302 4.87 2.52 1.22
C ALA A 302 5.15 3.96 1.66
N VAL A 303 4.38 4.46 2.61
CA VAL A 303 4.42 5.84 3.11
C VAL A 303 4.84 5.84 4.58
N ALA A 304 5.82 6.66 4.93
CA ALA A 304 6.23 6.92 6.31
C ALA A 304 7.00 8.24 6.42
N ASP A 305 7.23 8.72 7.63
CA ASP A 305 8.14 9.83 7.94
C ASP A 305 9.46 9.26 8.45
N VAL A 306 10.31 8.78 7.52
CA VAL A 306 11.52 8.02 7.89
C VAL A 306 12.63 8.87 8.46
N ASP A 307 12.65 10.18 8.23
CA ASP A 307 13.64 11.10 8.80
C ASP A 307 13.07 12.00 9.91
N ARG A 308 11.78 11.82 10.25
CA ARG A 308 11.06 12.53 11.31
C ARG A 308 11.01 14.05 11.09
N ASN A 309 10.90 14.46 9.83
CA ASN A 309 10.74 15.86 9.46
C ASN A 309 9.28 16.32 9.42
N GLY A 310 8.31 15.39 9.55
CA GLY A 310 6.88 15.65 9.56
C GLY A 310 6.23 15.65 8.17
N THR A 311 6.95 15.21 7.13
CA THR A 311 6.43 15.06 5.76
C THR A 311 6.44 13.59 5.32
N PRO A 312 5.51 13.16 4.44
CA PRO A 312 5.45 11.76 4.00
C PRO A 312 6.56 11.45 3.00
N ASP A 313 7.34 10.39 3.29
CA ASP A 313 8.34 9.84 2.40
C ASP A 313 7.76 8.63 1.64
N PHE A 314 8.29 8.35 0.44
CA PHE A 314 7.86 7.22 -0.36
C PHE A 314 8.95 6.16 -0.48
N PHE A 315 8.63 4.92 -0.16
CA PHE A 315 9.44 3.77 -0.52
C PHE A 315 8.75 3.01 -1.65
N THR A 316 9.47 2.81 -2.76
CA THR A 316 8.95 2.11 -3.93
C THR A 316 9.69 0.80 -4.18
N THR A 317 8.92 -0.28 -4.43
CA THR A 317 9.49 -1.56 -4.84
C THR A 317 9.69 -1.61 -6.35
N ASN A 318 10.73 -2.32 -6.79
CA ASN A 318 11.14 -2.32 -8.19
C ASN A 318 11.52 -3.71 -8.71
N PHE A 319 11.74 -3.80 -10.02
CA PHE A 319 12.10 -5.03 -10.72
C PHE A 319 13.48 -5.56 -10.32
N SER A 320 13.69 -6.87 -10.47
CA SER A 320 14.98 -7.51 -10.19
C SER A 320 16.12 -6.92 -11.04
N SER A 321 17.31 -6.83 -10.47
CA SER A 321 18.51 -6.17 -11.00
C SER A 321 18.51 -4.64 -10.85
N ASP A 322 17.44 -4.07 -10.38
CA ASP A 322 17.36 -2.70 -9.90
C ASP A 322 17.35 -2.67 -8.36
N THR A 323 17.33 -1.50 -7.76
CA THR A 323 17.15 -1.32 -6.32
C THR A 323 15.78 -0.74 -6.06
N ASN A 324 15.14 -1.16 -4.96
CA ASN A 324 14.02 -0.39 -4.43
C ASN A 324 14.50 1.00 -4.04
N THR A 325 13.62 1.98 -4.06
CA THR A 325 14.00 3.39 -3.86
C THR A 325 13.25 4.03 -2.72
N LEU A 326 13.97 4.70 -1.82
CA LEU A 326 13.43 5.55 -0.77
C LEU A 326 13.60 7.01 -1.17
N HIS A 327 12.50 7.67 -1.48
CA HIS A 327 12.42 9.09 -1.74
C HIS A 327 12.05 9.83 -0.44
N VAL A 328 13.01 10.54 0.13
CA VAL A 328 12.77 11.39 1.30
C VAL A 328 12.24 12.74 0.84
N ASN A 329 11.12 13.14 1.40
CA ASN A 329 10.40 14.37 1.10
C ASN A 329 10.89 15.52 1.98
N ASN A 330 11.16 16.66 1.37
CA ASN A 330 11.46 17.91 2.04
C ASN A 330 10.53 19.00 1.47
N ASP A 331 9.38 19.19 2.11
CA ASP A 331 8.37 20.18 1.69
C ASP A 331 7.99 20.06 0.19
N GLY A 332 7.69 18.86 -0.28
CA GLY A 332 7.29 18.56 -1.65
C GLY A 332 8.45 18.34 -2.65
N TYR A 333 9.71 18.35 -2.18
CA TYR A 333 10.89 17.98 -2.97
C TYR A 333 11.47 16.66 -2.48
N PHE A 334 11.69 15.71 -3.38
CA PHE A 334 12.10 14.35 -3.08
C PHE A 334 13.56 14.09 -3.42
N GLU A 335 14.27 13.44 -2.52
CA GLU A 335 15.65 13.01 -2.72
C GLU A 335 15.79 11.49 -2.50
N ASP A 336 16.42 10.78 -3.44
CA ASP A 336 16.76 9.37 -3.25
C ASP A 336 17.80 9.20 -2.14
N ARG A 337 17.35 8.74 -0.99
CA ARG A 337 18.15 8.46 0.20
C ARG A 337 18.36 6.96 0.47
N THR A 338 18.01 6.11 -0.46
CA THR A 338 18.06 4.63 -0.35
C THR A 338 19.37 4.12 0.23
N LYS A 339 20.50 4.60 -0.28
CA LYS A 339 21.84 4.18 0.17
C LYS A 339 22.15 4.68 1.58
N LEU A 340 21.70 5.89 1.92
CA LEU A 340 21.92 6.49 3.24
C LEU A 340 21.22 5.68 4.32
N PHE A 341 19.98 5.27 4.07
CA PHE A 341 19.17 4.48 4.99
C PHE A 341 19.49 2.96 4.97
N GLY A 342 20.47 2.51 4.16
CA GLY A 342 20.95 1.12 4.17
C GLY A 342 20.14 0.15 3.30
N LEU A 343 19.23 0.65 2.45
CA LEU A 343 18.29 -0.17 1.66
C LEU A 343 18.82 -0.57 0.27
N GLY A 344 19.89 0.05 -0.22
CA GLY A 344 20.27 0.03 -1.63
C GLY A 344 20.63 -1.30 -2.28
N LEU A 345 21.21 -2.29 -1.57
CA LEU A 345 21.71 -3.53 -2.21
C LEU A 345 20.89 -4.76 -1.86
N LEU A 346 20.09 -4.70 -0.82
CA LEU A 346 19.41 -5.89 -0.28
C LEU A 346 18.30 -6.41 -1.19
N SER A 347 17.63 -5.51 -1.93
CA SER A 347 16.55 -5.84 -2.84
C SER A 347 16.98 -6.20 -4.26
N ARG A 348 18.25 -5.94 -4.64
CA ARG A 348 18.69 -5.99 -6.05
C ARG A 348 18.48 -7.33 -6.75
N SER A 349 18.58 -8.46 -6.06
CA SER A 349 18.32 -9.78 -6.62
C SER A 349 16.85 -10.21 -6.49
N LEU A 350 16.02 -9.39 -5.89
CA LEU A 350 14.61 -9.64 -5.65
C LEU A 350 13.77 -8.80 -6.61
N LEU A 351 12.54 -9.23 -6.85
CA LEU A 351 11.51 -8.47 -7.54
C LEU A 351 10.44 -8.16 -6.50
N GLY A 352 10.40 -6.88 -6.08
CA GLY A 352 9.53 -6.43 -5.01
C GLY A 352 8.12 -6.12 -5.51
N TRP A 353 7.11 -6.42 -4.69
CA TRP A 353 5.70 -6.13 -4.92
C TRP A 353 5.16 -5.27 -3.78
N SER A 354 4.15 -5.74 -3.04
CA SER A 354 3.64 -4.98 -1.92
C SER A 354 4.72 -4.72 -0.86
N CYS A 355 4.62 -3.60 -0.16
CA CYS A 355 5.47 -3.22 0.95
C CYS A 355 4.69 -2.34 1.93
N GLY A 356 5.15 -2.28 3.18
CA GLY A 356 4.54 -1.42 4.21
C GLY A 356 5.54 -1.06 5.30
N PHE A 357 5.37 0.14 5.87
CA PHE A 357 6.06 0.60 7.06
C PHE A 357 5.16 0.43 8.28
N HIS A 358 5.62 -0.33 9.27
CA HIS A 358 4.94 -0.53 10.55
C HIS A 358 5.96 -0.75 11.66
N ASP A 359 5.60 -0.45 12.89
CA ASP A 359 6.43 -0.72 14.07
C ASP A 359 6.21 -2.17 14.54
N PHE A 360 6.91 -3.12 13.90
CA PHE A 360 6.72 -4.55 14.14
C PHE A 360 7.30 -5.06 15.46
N ASP A 361 8.24 -4.36 16.08
CA ASP A 361 8.83 -4.73 17.37
C ASP A 361 8.41 -3.81 18.52
N LEU A 362 7.48 -2.89 18.26
CA LEU A 362 6.88 -1.95 19.21
C LEU A 362 7.91 -1.09 19.94
N ASP A 363 8.97 -0.67 19.23
CA ASP A 363 10.03 0.17 19.80
C ASP A 363 9.82 1.69 19.57
N GLY A 364 8.89 2.05 18.70
CA GLY A 364 8.50 3.41 18.34
C GLY A 364 9.17 3.93 17.06
N ASP A 365 9.89 3.07 16.34
CA ASP A 365 10.45 3.33 15.02
C ASP A 365 9.70 2.47 13.99
N GLU A 366 9.46 3.00 12.78
CA GLU A 366 8.82 2.21 11.72
C GLU A 366 9.81 1.29 11.03
N ASP A 367 9.49 0.03 11.00
CA ASP A 367 10.16 -1.03 10.27
C ASP A 367 9.58 -1.18 8.86
N LEU A 368 10.21 -1.98 8.00
CA LEU A 368 9.77 -2.17 6.62
C LEU A 368 9.68 -3.65 6.27
N LEU A 369 8.53 -4.06 5.74
CA LEU A 369 8.35 -5.34 5.06
C LEU A 369 8.25 -5.14 3.55
N ILE A 370 8.89 -6.05 2.79
CA ILE A 370 8.78 -6.14 1.33
C ILE A 370 8.50 -7.59 0.97
N VAL A 371 7.41 -7.83 0.23
CA VAL A 371 7.10 -9.14 -0.34
C VAL A 371 7.65 -9.23 -1.76
N ASN A 372 8.11 -10.43 -2.16
CA ASN A 372 8.86 -10.61 -3.38
C ASN A 372 8.44 -11.86 -4.14
N GLY A 373 8.61 -11.84 -5.48
CA GLY A 373 8.36 -12.99 -6.33
C GLY A 373 8.57 -12.66 -7.81
N HIS A 374 9.33 -13.47 -8.54
CA HIS A 374 9.66 -13.16 -9.93
C HIS A 374 8.49 -13.47 -10.89
N VAL A 375 8.31 -12.64 -11.92
CA VAL A 375 7.25 -12.80 -12.93
C VAL A 375 7.57 -13.88 -13.97
N TYR A 376 8.85 -14.13 -14.24
CA TYR A 376 9.23 -15.07 -15.29
C TYR A 376 9.39 -16.50 -14.75
N PRO A 377 8.69 -17.48 -15.35
CA PRO A 377 8.85 -18.90 -14.98
C PRO A 377 10.30 -19.38 -15.13
N GLU A 378 11.05 -18.78 -16.04
CA GLU A 378 12.44 -19.12 -16.36
C GLU A 378 13.47 -18.52 -15.39
N ALA A 379 13.03 -17.76 -14.40
CA ALA A 379 13.93 -17.11 -13.45
C ALA A 379 14.65 -18.13 -12.57
N SER A 380 15.97 -18.01 -12.51
CA SER A 380 16.84 -18.77 -11.63
C SER A 380 18.11 -17.96 -11.32
N ALA A 381 18.79 -18.27 -10.24
CA ALA A 381 20.06 -17.62 -9.89
C ALA A 381 21.10 -17.73 -11.02
N GLN A 382 21.10 -18.84 -11.77
CA GLN A 382 22.05 -19.08 -12.86
C GLN A 382 21.72 -18.26 -14.12
N SER A 383 20.43 -18.06 -14.41
CA SER A 383 19.99 -17.42 -15.65
C SER A 383 19.77 -15.90 -15.50
N MET A 384 19.28 -15.47 -14.35
CA MET A 384 18.82 -14.07 -14.14
C MET A 384 19.39 -13.41 -12.87
N ASP A 385 20.27 -14.09 -12.11
CA ASP A 385 20.70 -13.67 -10.76
C ASP A 385 19.51 -13.47 -9.79
N SER A 386 18.39 -14.17 -10.04
CA SER A 386 17.14 -14.01 -9.32
C SER A 386 16.31 -15.29 -9.44
N GLU A 387 15.82 -15.82 -8.32
CA GLU A 387 14.97 -17.01 -8.30
C GLU A 387 13.51 -16.66 -8.58
N ARG A 388 12.70 -17.65 -9.07
CA ARG A 388 11.26 -17.50 -9.30
C ARG A 388 10.51 -17.27 -8.01
N SER A 389 10.74 -18.11 -7.00
CA SER A 389 10.20 -17.94 -5.65
C SER A 389 11.25 -17.25 -4.77
N GLN A 390 10.83 -16.23 -4.04
CA GLN A 390 11.73 -15.33 -3.32
C GLN A 390 11.31 -15.18 -1.86
N PRO A 391 12.26 -14.89 -0.95
CA PRO A 391 11.94 -14.63 0.43
C PRO A 391 11.35 -13.21 0.59
N MET A 392 10.52 -13.02 1.59
CA MET A 392 10.20 -11.70 2.12
C MET A 392 11.45 -11.02 2.67
N LEU A 393 11.49 -9.71 2.62
CA LEU A 393 12.59 -8.92 3.16
C LEU A 393 12.09 -8.10 4.35
N TRP A 394 12.52 -8.50 5.54
CA TRP A 394 12.21 -7.84 6.80
C TRP A 394 13.35 -6.92 7.20
N MET A 395 13.03 -5.66 7.48
CA MET A 395 14.00 -4.61 7.73
C MET A 395 13.62 -3.86 9.01
N SER A 396 14.39 -4.03 10.09
CA SER A 396 14.19 -3.25 11.30
C SER A 396 14.94 -1.92 11.23
N ARG A 397 14.30 -0.86 11.72
CA ARG A 397 14.89 0.44 11.90
C ARG A 397 15.85 0.40 13.09
N VAL A 398 17.10 0.84 12.90
CA VAL A 398 18.11 0.92 13.95
C VAL A 398 18.78 2.29 13.86
N GLY A 399 18.30 3.24 14.63
CA GLY A 399 18.70 4.64 14.50
C GLY A 399 18.34 5.21 13.14
N ASP A 400 19.31 5.73 12.38
CA ASP A 400 19.04 6.34 11.08
C ASP A 400 19.12 5.34 9.89
N ARG A 401 19.10 4.01 10.15
CA ARG A 401 19.29 3.01 9.09
C ARG A 401 18.41 1.79 9.30
N PHE A 402 18.04 1.19 8.18
CA PHE A 402 17.39 -0.12 8.18
C PHE A 402 18.42 -1.25 8.12
N LYS A 403 18.16 -2.32 8.84
CA LYS A 403 18.95 -3.56 8.84
C LYS A 403 18.05 -4.76 8.61
N LYS A 404 18.51 -5.66 7.75
CA LYS A 404 17.81 -6.92 7.55
C LYS A 404 17.76 -7.70 8.86
N VAL A 405 16.58 -8.17 9.22
CA VAL A 405 16.31 -8.99 10.40
C VAL A 405 15.65 -10.31 10.04
N SER A 406 15.58 -11.22 11.00
CA SER A 406 14.81 -12.45 10.96
C SER A 406 13.39 -12.21 11.46
N ALA A 407 12.45 -12.94 10.86
CA ALA A 407 11.07 -13.00 11.32
C ALA A 407 10.55 -14.45 11.35
N ASN A 408 11.45 -15.42 11.57
CA ASN A 408 11.20 -16.87 11.53
C ASN A 408 10.72 -17.40 10.15
N GLN A 409 10.87 -16.59 9.09
CA GLN A 409 10.40 -16.88 7.73
C GLN A 409 11.51 -16.96 6.67
N GLU A 410 12.78 -16.82 7.03
CA GLU A 410 13.89 -16.54 6.11
C GLU A 410 14.18 -17.65 5.10
N GLN A 411 13.79 -18.89 5.38
CA GLN A 411 14.02 -20.02 4.47
C GLN A 411 12.83 -20.31 3.57
N LYS A 412 11.69 -19.63 3.80
CA LYS A 412 10.50 -19.79 2.97
C LYS A 412 10.58 -18.84 1.79
N THR A 413 10.27 -19.35 0.61
CA THR A 413 10.27 -18.58 -0.63
C THR A 413 8.97 -18.80 -1.38
N PHE A 414 8.36 -17.72 -1.87
CA PHE A 414 7.07 -17.72 -2.51
C PHE A 414 7.08 -16.80 -3.74
N ARG A 415 5.98 -16.75 -4.44
CA ARG A 415 5.72 -15.80 -5.54
C ARG A 415 4.73 -14.76 -5.06
N ASP A 416 5.07 -14.11 -3.94
CA ASP A 416 4.20 -13.14 -3.27
C ASP A 416 3.90 -11.94 -4.16
N ARG A 417 2.72 -11.36 -4.00
CA ARG A 417 2.25 -10.16 -4.71
C ARG A 417 1.69 -9.14 -3.74
N ALA A 418 0.65 -9.51 -3.01
CA ALA A 418 -0.07 -8.64 -2.10
C ALA A 418 0.38 -8.84 -0.65
N ALA A 419 0.35 -7.78 0.12
CA ALA A 419 0.38 -7.82 1.57
C ALA A 419 -0.52 -6.70 2.10
N VAL A 420 -1.26 -7.01 3.17
CA VAL A 420 -2.06 -6.09 3.96
C VAL A 420 -1.67 -6.21 5.42
N PHE A 421 -1.89 -5.13 6.18
CA PHE A 421 -1.36 -4.94 7.51
C PHE A 421 -2.47 -4.47 8.46
N GLY A 422 -2.57 -5.05 9.63
CA GLY A 422 -3.56 -4.68 10.64
C GLY A 422 -3.45 -5.54 11.89
N ASP A 423 -4.10 -5.13 12.96
CA ASP A 423 -4.27 -5.91 14.19
C ASP A 423 -5.44 -6.88 13.98
N ILE A 424 -5.15 -8.15 13.70
CA ILE A 424 -6.16 -9.15 13.30
C ILE A 424 -6.72 -9.90 14.50
N ASP A 425 -5.95 -10.06 15.56
CA ASP A 425 -6.39 -10.77 16.76
C ASP A 425 -6.71 -9.86 17.96
N GLY A 426 -6.66 -8.54 17.76
CA GLY A 426 -7.08 -7.53 18.74
C GLY A 426 -6.10 -7.33 19.89
N ASP A 427 -4.82 -7.73 19.73
CA ASP A 427 -3.82 -7.61 20.78
C ASP A 427 -3.03 -6.29 20.73
N GLY A 428 -3.17 -5.53 19.65
CA GLY A 428 -2.67 -4.19 19.43
C GLY A 428 -1.37 -4.11 18.63
N ASP A 429 -0.75 -5.23 18.27
CA ASP A 429 0.39 -5.20 17.37
C ASP A 429 -0.03 -5.42 15.90
N THR A 430 0.86 -5.17 14.96
CA THR A 430 0.51 -5.25 13.54
C THR A 430 0.83 -6.63 13.00
N ASP A 431 -0.21 -7.36 12.60
CA ASP A 431 -0.14 -8.61 11.84
C ASP A 431 0.01 -8.35 10.35
N VAL A 432 0.31 -9.42 9.60
CA VAL A 432 0.46 -9.35 8.14
C VAL A 432 -0.27 -10.49 7.45
N ILE A 433 -1.09 -10.17 6.45
CA ILE A 433 -1.63 -11.16 5.52
C ILE A 433 -0.95 -11.02 4.17
N VAL A 434 -0.41 -12.11 3.64
CA VAL A 434 0.34 -12.13 2.39
C VAL A 434 -0.26 -13.13 1.41
N ALA A 435 -0.54 -12.68 0.19
CA ALA A 435 -1.03 -13.54 -0.88
C ALA A 435 0.08 -13.92 -1.86
N GLU A 436 0.27 -15.23 -2.06
CA GLU A 436 1.08 -15.76 -3.15
C GLU A 436 0.22 -15.88 -4.41
N ARG A 437 0.75 -15.52 -5.56
CA ARG A 437 0.11 -15.76 -6.85
C ARG A 437 -0.04 -17.27 -7.11
N ASN A 438 -1.27 -17.76 -7.31
CA ASN A 438 -1.60 -19.19 -7.40
C ASN A 438 -0.99 -19.98 -6.24
N GLY A 439 -1.28 -19.57 -5.04
CA GLY A 439 -0.72 -20.16 -3.83
C GLY A 439 -1.44 -19.70 -2.58
N PRO A 440 -0.91 -20.08 -1.39
CA PRO A 440 -1.58 -19.80 -0.14
C PRO A 440 -1.71 -18.30 0.14
N VAL A 441 -2.81 -17.94 0.80
CA VAL A 441 -2.91 -16.72 1.59
C VAL A 441 -2.43 -17.05 2.99
N ARG A 442 -1.36 -16.41 3.44
CA ARG A 442 -0.71 -16.70 4.71
C ARG A 442 -0.98 -15.59 5.70
N VAL A 443 -1.42 -15.94 6.88
CA VAL A 443 -1.55 -15.02 8.00
C VAL A 443 -0.34 -15.17 8.90
N LEU A 444 0.37 -14.09 9.09
CA LEU A 444 1.57 -13.99 9.92
C LEU A 444 1.18 -13.15 11.14
N ARG A 445 0.85 -13.85 12.23
CA ARG A 445 0.56 -13.21 13.50
C ARG A 445 1.86 -12.67 14.09
N ASN A 446 1.86 -11.42 14.48
CA ASN A 446 2.93 -10.83 15.27
C ASN A 446 2.80 -11.31 16.72
N ASP A 447 3.88 -11.71 17.33
CA ASP A 447 3.96 -12.10 18.73
C ASP A 447 4.91 -11.14 19.47
N ALA A 448 4.92 -9.85 19.12
CA ALA A 448 5.84 -8.87 19.67
C ALA A 448 5.62 -8.67 21.16
N ILE A 449 6.70 -8.73 21.92
CA ILE A 449 6.68 -8.41 23.35
C ILE A 449 7.27 -7.02 23.53
N GLY A 450 6.43 -6.01 23.47
CA GLY A 450 6.85 -4.61 23.51
C GLY A 450 5.94 -3.73 24.33
N ARG A 451 5.91 -2.47 23.97
CA ARG A 451 5.02 -1.47 24.55
C ARG A 451 3.63 -1.62 23.95
N LYS A 452 2.62 -1.33 24.72
CA LYS A 452 1.27 -1.27 24.19
C LYS A 452 1.13 -0.02 23.32
N PRO A 453 0.68 -0.14 22.08
CA PRO A 453 0.47 1.00 21.22
C PRO A 453 -0.75 1.84 21.63
N LEU A 454 -0.82 3.05 21.08
CA LEU A 454 -2.00 3.89 21.03
C LEU A 454 -2.64 3.70 19.65
N VAL A 455 -3.87 3.20 19.61
CA VAL A 455 -4.68 3.08 18.40
C VAL A 455 -5.64 4.26 18.31
N ILE A 456 -5.66 4.96 17.18
CA ILE A 456 -6.52 6.14 16.99
C ILE A 456 -7.63 5.80 16.01
N HIS A 457 -8.87 5.82 16.47
CA HIS A 457 -10.06 5.66 15.65
C HIS A 457 -10.54 7.06 15.23
N LEU A 458 -10.60 7.30 13.92
CA LEU A 458 -11.08 8.54 13.35
C LEU A 458 -12.52 8.37 12.86
N GLU A 459 -13.41 9.28 13.25
CA GLU A 459 -14.80 9.35 12.76
C GLU A 459 -14.98 10.68 12.02
N GLY A 460 -15.38 10.65 10.74
CA GLY A 460 -15.49 11.78 9.81
C GLY A 460 -14.61 11.57 8.57
N ASP A 461 -14.11 12.65 7.94
CA ASP A 461 -13.26 12.62 6.73
C ASP A 461 -11.86 12.04 7.04
N ALA A 462 -11.85 10.77 7.42
CA ALA A 462 -10.66 10.07 7.89
C ALA A 462 -9.66 9.74 6.78
N VAL A 463 -10.14 9.41 5.58
CA VAL A 463 -9.28 9.08 4.42
C VAL A 463 -8.49 10.31 3.97
N GLY A 464 -7.18 10.20 3.90
CA GLY A 464 -6.27 11.32 3.64
C GLY A 464 -5.84 12.10 4.89
N ALA A 465 -6.38 11.78 6.07
CA ALA A 465 -6.02 12.47 7.30
C ALA A 465 -4.54 12.27 7.66
N SER A 466 -3.88 13.32 8.13
CA SER A 466 -2.54 13.28 8.71
C SER A 466 -2.58 13.53 10.22
N LEU A 467 -1.86 12.67 10.95
CA LEU A 467 -1.77 12.73 12.42
C LEU A 467 -0.32 12.98 12.84
N LYS A 468 -0.09 14.01 13.63
CA LYS A 468 1.25 14.39 14.12
C LYS A 468 1.26 14.46 15.64
N ILE A 469 1.88 13.48 16.30
CA ILE A 469 2.09 13.49 17.75
C ILE A 469 3.44 14.14 18.03
N THR A 470 3.42 15.21 18.83
CA THR A 470 4.63 15.82 19.38
C THR A 470 4.90 15.23 20.76
N LEU A 471 6.10 14.71 20.99
CA LEU A 471 6.54 14.18 22.26
C LEU A 471 7.04 15.27 23.22
N ASP A 472 7.29 14.90 24.46
CA ASP A 472 7.78 15.77 25.56
C ASP A 472 9.15 16.40 25.29
N ASP A 473 9.96 15.84 24.39
CA ASP A 473 11.26 16.39 23.97
C ASP A 473 11.19 17.18 22.65
N GLY A 474 10.01 17.29 22.05
CA GLY A 474 9.78 17.97 20.77
C GLY A 474 9.92 17.09 19.53
N THR A 475 10.23 15.80 19.68
CA THR A 475 10.21 14.84 18.56
C THR A 475 8.80 14.71 18.01
N ILE A 476 8.67 14.61 16.69
CA ILE A 476 7.39 14.40 16.00
C ILE A 476 7.35 12.96 15.48
N ILE A 477 6.20 12.31 15.66
CA ILE A 477 5.85 11.03 15.03
C ILE A 477 4.62 11.29 14.18
N SER A 478 4.72 10.99 12.88
CA SER A 478 3.66 11.26 11.92
C SER A 478 3.08 9.97 11.36
N ARG A 479 1.76 9.96 11.10
CA ARG A 479 1.03 8.90 10.42
C ARG A 479 0.06 9.52 9.43
N TRP A 480 -0.23 8.80 8.36
CA TRP A 480 -1.22 9.20 7.36
C TRP A 480 -2.24 8.07 7.22
N ASN A 481 -3.51 8.41 7.30
CA ASN A 481 -4.61 7.49 6.97
C ASN A 481 -4.90 7.63 5.47
N HIS A 482 -3.96 7.16 4.65
CA HIS A 482 -4.02 7.28 3.19
C HIS A 482 -4.71 6.09 2.53
N SER A 483 -5.29 6.29 1.36
CA SER A 483 -5.79 5.21 0.52
C SER A 483 -4.75 4.82 -0.54
N GLY A 484 -4.72 3.54 -0.91
CA GLY A 484 -3.75 2.99 -1.86
C GLY A 484 -2.39 2.68 -1.23
N GLY A 485 -1.36 2.45 -2.06
CA GLY A 485 0.02 2.19 -1.66
C GLY A 485 0.44 0.74 -1.72
N GLY A 486 -0.22 -0.20 -1.05
CA GLY A 486 0.01 -1.63 -1.23
C GLY A 486 -0.22 -2.04 -2.70
N PHE A 487 0.57 -2.96 -3.25
CA PHE A 487 0.37 -3.37 -4.65
C PHE A 487 -0.99 -4.07 -4.82
N GLN A 488 -1.89 -3.47 -5.60
CA GLN A 488 -3.24 -3.97 -5.87
C GLN A 488 -4.09 -4.23 -4.60
N SER A 489 -3.71 -3.66 -3.47
CA SER A 489 -4.29 -3.99 -2.17
C SER A 489 -4.64 -2.73 -1.38
N SER A 490 -5.60 -2.84 -0.48
CA SER A 490 -6.06 -1.77 0.40
C SER A 490 -6.18 -2.27 1.84
N SER A 491 -5.76 -1.46 2.79
CA SER A 491 -5.99 -1.69 4.21
C SER A 491 -6.68 -0.46 4.80
N SER A 492 -7.89 -0.63 5.28
CA SER A 492 -8.59 0.38 6.06
C SER A 492 -8.33 0.10 7.54
N THR A 493 -7.21 0.59 8.03
CA THR A 493 -6.76 0.30 9.40
C THR A 493 -6.51 1.59 10.18
N ASN A 494 -6.73 1.51 11.47
CA ASN A 494 -6.55 2.65 12.35
C ASN A 494 -5.07 3.02 12.55
N PRO A 495 -4.70 4.31 12.47
CA PRO A 495 -3.34 4.76 12.76
C PRO A 495 -2.87 4.35 14.17
N THR A 496 -1.71 3.71 14.22
CA THR A 496 -1.14 3.16 15.45
C THR A 496 0.17 3.85 15.80
N PHE A 497 0.37 4.17 17.09
CA PHE A 497 1.55 4.84 17.59
C PHE A 497 2.15 4.10 18.78
N THR A 498 3.42 3.78 18.71
CA THR A 498 4.22 3.36 19.85
C THR A 498 5.24 4.45 20.17
N PHE A 499 5.48 4.69 21.46
CA PHE A 499 6.37 5.78 21.87
C PHE A 499 7.71 5.23 22.35
N PRO A 500 8.85 5.86 21.99
CA PRO A 500 10.18 5.48 22.47
C PRO A 500 10.28 5.46 23.99
N GLU A 501 11.22 4.69 24.54
CA GLU A 501 11.39 4.52 25.99
C GLU A 501 11.62 5.86 26.71
N GLY A 502 10.80 6.11 27.75
CA GLY A 502 10.88 7.31 28.55
C GLY A 502 10.31 8.57 27.90
N ARG A 503 9.61 8.41 26.75
CA ARG A 503 8.92 9.51 26.08
C ARG A 503 7.42 9.44 26.31
N THR A 504 6.79 10.60 26.31
CA THR A 504 5.34 10.73 26.46
C THR A 504 4.79 11.69 25.41
N PRO A 505 3.57 11.40 24.85
CA PRO A 505 2.92 12.33 23.95
C PRO A 505 2.56 13.62 24.70
N ALA A 506 2.79 14.77 24.07
CA ALA A 506 2.45 16.08 24.61
C ALA A 506 1.21 16.67 23.93
N LYS A 507 1.04 16.40 22.64
CA LYS A 507 -0.15 16.80 21.85
C LYS A 507 -0.23 16.00 20.57
N LEU A 508 -1.44 15.93 20.01
CA LEU A 508 -1.74 15.41 18.68
C LEU A 508 -2.35 16.53 17.84
N ASP A 509 -1.75 16.82 16.71
CA ASP A 509 -2.30 17.69 15.67
C ASP A 509 -2.82 16.81 14.53
N ILE A 510 -4.06 17.00 14.11
CA ILE A 510 -4.73 16.27 13.02
C ILE A 510 -5.05 17.27 11.91
N THR A 511 -4.75 16.88 10.66
CA THR A 511 -5.34 17.49 9.48
C THR A 511 -6.23 16.43 8.83
N TRP A 512 -7.53 16.66 8.75
CA TRP A 512 -8.52 15.75 8.19
C TRP A 512 -8.42 15.70 6.65
N GLY A 513 -9.05 14.70 6.04
CA GLY A 513 -9.01 14.49 4.58
C GLY A 513 -9.48 15.71 3.77
N ASN A 514 -10.46 16.43 4.26
CA ASN A 514 -10.98 17.68 3.67
C ASN A 514 -10.12 18.93 4.00
N GLY A 515 -9.01 18.78 4.72
CA GLY A 515 -8.10 19.86 5.08
C GLY A 515 -8.39 20.58 6.41
N ASP A 516 -9.44 20.21 7.12
CA ASP A 516 -9.72 20.75 8.45
C ASP A 516 -8.67 20.36 9.47
N THR A 517 -8.52 21.16 10.52
CA THR A 517 -7.49 20.90 11.53
C THR A 517 -8.07 20.79 12.93
N GLN A 518 -7.58 19.81 13.69
CA GLN A 518 -7.97 19.60 15.09
C GLN A 518 -6.76 19.35 15.96
N ARG A 519 -6.80 19.81 17.21
CA ARG A 519 -5.73 19.56 18.20
C ARG A 519 -6.30 18.90 19.44
N ILE A 520 -5.59 17.88 19.92
CA ILE A 520 -5.82 17.16 21.17
C ILE A 520 -4.60 17.35 22.07
N ASP A 521 -4.79 17.96 23.25
CA ASP A 521 -3.70 18.23 24.21
C ASP A 521 -3.52 17.10 25.26
N ASP A 522 -4.53 16.25 25.46
CA ASP A 522 -4.51 15.15 26.43
C ASP A 522 -4.47 13.80 25.70
N VAL A 523 -3.29 13.44 25.21
CA VAL A 523 -3.05 12.23 24.41
C VAL A 523 -2.61 11.09 25.34
N PRO A 524 -3.33 9.94 25.37
CA PRO A 524 -2.91 8.80 26.17
C PRO A 524 -1.62 8.17 25.61
N ILE A 525 -0.86 7.49 26.46
CA ILE A 525 0.38 6.82 26.07
C ILE A 525 0.15 5.46 25.41
N SER A 526 -1.05 4.88 25.55
CA SER A 526 -1.43 3.59 24.97
C SER A 526 -2.94 3.36 25.09
N GLY A 527 -3.45 2.34 24.41
CA GLY A 527 -4.86 1.98 24.38
C GLY A 527 -5.58 2.59 23.17
N ALA A 528 -6.89 2.68 23.19
CA ALA A 528 -7.69 3.24 22.10
C ALA A 528 -8.12 4.67 22.40
N LEU A 529 -8.11 5.52 21.36
CA LEU A 529 -8.58 6.90 21.40
C LEU A 529 -9.47 7.17 20.19
N THR A 530 -10.77 7.36 20.42
CA THR A 530 -11.70 7.75 19.35
C THR A 530 -11.73 9.27 19.24
N ILE A 531 -11.60 9.78 18.04
CA ILE A 531 -11.59 11.20 17.72
C ILE A 531 -12.63 11.46 16.62
N VAL A 532 -13.63 12.26 16.95
CA VAL A 532 -14.68 12.69 16.02
C VAL A 532 -14.26 14.02 15.41
N GLN A 533 -14.41 14.15 14.11
CA GLN A 533 -14.22 15.42 13.43
C GLN A 533 -15.21 16.46 13.97
N PRO A 534 -14.78 17.69 14.25
CA PRO A 534 -15.70 18.73 14.70
C PRO A 534 -16.75 19.07 13.63
N ASP A 535 -18.02 19.23 14.04
CA ASP A 535 -19.07 19.80 13.17
C ASP A 535 -18.68 21.20 12.69
N HIS A 536 -18.95 21.55 11.45
CA HIS A 536 -18.73 22.88 10.84
C HIS A 536 -19.80 23.90 11.21
#